data_6fc353a5d1aa97a555859501a04bcbe4
#
_entry.id   6fc353a5d1aa97a555859501a04bcbe4
#
_cell.length_a   1.000
_cell.length_b   1.000
_cell.length_c   1.000
_cell.angle_alpha   90.00
_cell.angle_beta   90.00
_cell.angle_gamma   90.00
#
_symmetry.space_group_name_H-M   'P 1'
#
loop_
_entity.id
_entity.type
_entity.pdbx_description
1 polymer ?
#
loop_
_entity_poly.entity_id
_entity_poly.type
_entity_poly.pdbx_seq_one_letter_code
_entity_poly.pdbx_strand_id
1 'polypeptide(L)'
;MNMQKAVILFEKIRDLPYGTSGSDEVWSCYQKCVLLKQELQHIGITSQLLIGVFDWQDLQIPENILKIRRQQHERHVILRVFIDEFAYDIDPSIDIGLAPMLPIACWDGKSSTTTMVPLRRLRIYRPYSLHERILSQLRRKVFRSNPEGFYAAIDAWLATMRAS
;
A
#
# COMPACT_ATOMS: atom_id res chain seq x y z
N MET A 1 -9.91 25.53 3.91
CA MET A 1 -9.63 24.07 3.95
C MET A 1 -8.92 23.74 5.27
N ASN A 2 -9.38 22.75 6.04
CA ASN A 2 -8.75 22.41 7.32
C ASN A 2 -7.65 21.34 7.11
N MET A 3 -6.41 21.77 6.82
CA MET A 3 -5.28 20.89 6.57
C MET A 3 -4.95 20.00 7.77
N GLN A 4 -5.09 20.52 8.99
CA GLN A 4 -4.87 19.73 10.20
C GLN A 4 -5.81 18.53 10.27
N LYS A 5 -7.06 18.69 9.83
CA LYS A 5 -8.02 17.56 9.74
C LYS A 5 -7.57 16.50 8.73
N ALA A 6 -7.01 16.92 7.60
CA ALA A 6 -6.49 16.00 6.58
C ALA A 6 -5.31 15.18 7.11
N VAL A 7 -4.38 15.80 7.83
CA VAL A 7 -3.24 15.12 8.47
C VAL A 7 -3.73 14.11 9.51
N ILE A 8 -4.68 14.48 10.37
CA ILE A 8 -5.27 13.57 11.36
C ILE A 8 -5.95 12.37 10.69
N LEU A 9 -6.67 12.58 9.58
CA LEU A 9 -7.29 11.48 8.81
C LEU A 9 -6.23 10.55 8.21
N PHE A 10 -5.15 11.12 7.67
CA PHE A 10 -4.03 10.33 7.16
C PHE A 10 -3.42 9.45 8.25
N GLU A 11 -3.08 10.01 9.41
CA GLU A 11 -2.49 9.26 10.52
C GLU A 11 -3.42 8.16 11.03
N LYS A 12 -4.70 8.48 11.23
CA LYS A 12 -5.71 7.51 11.66
C LYS A 12 -5.83 6.31 10.71
N ILE A 13 -5.79 6.56 9.39
CA ILE A 13 -5.90 5.50 8.39
C ILE A 13 -4.57 4.76 8.22
N ARG A 14 -3.43 5.47 8.28
CA ARG A 14 -2.11 4.85 8.29
C ARG A 14 -1.99 3.83 9.42
N ASP A 15 -2.51 4.14 10.60
CA ASP A 15 -2.36 3.32 11.80
C ASP A 15 -3.34 2.14 11.90
N LEU A 16 -4.23 1.97 10.91
CA LEU A 16 -4.93 0.69 10.74
C LEU A 16 -3.89 -0.41 10.46
N PRO A 17 -3.99 -1.63 11.03
CA PRO A 17 -3.02 -2.69 10.82
C PRO A 17 -2.82 -2.99 9.33
N TYR A 18 -1.58 -2.92 8.84
CA TYR A 18 -1.25 -3.26 7.45
C TYR A 18 -1.11 -4.76 7.24
N GLY A 19 -1.59 -5.26 6.11
CA GLY A 19 -1.37 -6.62 5.65
C GLY A 19 -1.57 -6.77 4.15
N THR A 20 -1.15 -7.91 3.63
CA THR A 20 -1.17 -8.21 2.19
C THR A 20 -2.37 -9.05 1.77
N SER A 21 -2.95 -9.84 2.68
CA SER A 21 -4.07 -10.76 2.41
C SER A 21 -5.41 -10.06 2.28
N GLY A 22 -5.56 -8.84 2.85
CA GLY A 22 -6.84 -8.12 2.89
C GLY A 22 -7.90 -8.87 3.68
N SER A 23 -7.50 -9.59 4.74
CA SER A 23 -8.42 -10.18 5.72
C SER A 23 -9.13 -9.08 6.54
N ASP A 24 -10.18 -9.45 7.26
CA ASP A 24 -10.96 -8.49 8.08
C ASP A 24 -10.12 -7.83 9.19
N GLU A 25 -8.97 -8.41 9.54
CA GLU A 25 -8.08 -7.94 10.61
C GLU A 25 -6.98 -6.98 10.11
N VAL A 26 -6.69 -6.97 8.80
CA VAL A 26 -5.61 -6.17 8.23
C VAL A 26 -6.04 -5.46 6.95
N TRP A 27 -5.43 -4.30 6.70
CA TRP A 27 -5.76 -3.41 5.60
C TRP A 27 -4.63 -3.38 4.57
N SER A 28 -4.93 -3.68 3.32
CA SER A 28 -3.97 -3.55 2.21
C SER A 28 -3.72 -2.07 1.86
N CYS A 29 -2.62 -1.80 1.16
CA CYS A 29 -2.31 -0.46 0.63
C CYS A 29 -3.49 0.12 -0.18
N TYR A 30 -4.15 -0.71 -0.99
CA TYR A 30 -5.31 -0.30 -1.79
C TYR A 30 -6.50 0.11 -0.92
N GLN A 31 -6.85 -0.70 0.08
CA GLN A 31 -7.99 -0.41 0.97
C GLN A 31 -7.77 0.88 1.76
N LYS A 32 -6.57 1.07 2.32
CA LYS A 32 -6.23 2.30 3.05
C LYS A 32 -6.26 3.54 2.14
N CYS A 33 -5.70 3.44 0.94
CA CYS A 33 -5.76 4.55 -0.03
C CYS A 33 -7.18 4.89 -0.48
N VAL A 34 -8.05 3.88 -0.67
CA VAL A 34 -9.47 4.10 -1.02
C VAL A 34 -10.21 4.79 0.14
N LEU A 35 -10.01 4.30 1.36
CA LEU A 35 -10.63 4.90 2.55
C LEU A 35 -10.16 6.35 2.75
N LEU A 36 -8.86 6.60 2.68
CA LEU A 36 -8.30 7.95 2.80
C LEU A 36 -8.83 8.89 1.69
N LYS A 37 -8.93 8.40 0.47
CA LYS A 37 -9.51 9.16 -0.65
C LYS A 37 -10.94 9.59 -0.35
N GLN A 38 -11.78 8.71 0.19
CA GLN A 38 -13.16 9.01 0.54
C GLN A 38 -13.24 10.06 1.65
N GLU A 39 -12.46 9.88 2.72
CA GLU A 39 -12.43 10.81 3.85
C GLU A 39 -11.91 12.20 3.46
N LEU A 40 -10.88 12.28 2.62
CA LEU A 40 -10.39 13.54 2.08
C LEU A 40 -11.43 14.24 1.19
N GLN A 41 -12.18 13.48 0.40
CA GLN A 41 -13.26 14.02 -0.43
C GLN A 41 -14.38 14.63 0.43
N HIS A 42 -14.74 14.02 1.57
CA HIS A 42 -15.73 14.56 2.51
C HIS A 42 -15.34 15.91 3.12
N ILE A 43 -14.04 16.22 3.16
CA ILE A 43 -13.52 17.52 3.62
C ILE A 43 -13.12 18.45 2.47
N GLY A 44 -13.52 18.14 1.23
CA GLY A 44 -13.31 18.97 0.05
C GLY A 44 -11.92 18.87 -0.57
N ILE A 45 -11.13 17.84 -0.25
CA ILE A 45 -9.80 17.61 -0.83
C ILE A 45 -9.89 16.57 -1.95
N THR A 46 -9.50 16.97 -3.16
CA THR A 46 -9.44 16.09 -4.33
C THR A 46 -8.20 15.21 -4.27
N SER A 47 -8.37 13.94 -4.64
CA SER A 47 -7.25 13.00 -4.68
C SER A 47 -7.43 11.91 -5.74
N GLN A 48 -6.33 11.27 -6.14
CA GLN A 48 -6.28 10.26 -7.19
C GLN A 48 -5.42 9.08 -6.77
N LEU A 49 -5.91 7.86 -6.99
CA LEU A 49 -5.12 6.65 -6.75
C LEU A 49 -4.05 6.53 -7.83
N LEU A 50 -2.82 6.29 -7.41
CA LEU A 50 -1.69 5.91 -8.24
C LEU A 50 -1.27 4.48 -7.94
N ILE A 51 -0.70 3.81 -8.95
CA ILE A 51 -0.16 2.48 -8.82
C ILE A 51 1.25 2.44 -9.41
N GLY A 52 2.18 1.90 -8.66
CA GLY A 52 3.55 1.64 -9.08
C GLY A 52 3.89 0.16 -8.99
N VAL A 53 5.06 -0.20 -9.48
CA VAL A 53 5.63 -1.55 -9.41
C VAL A 53 6.86 -1.52 -8.52
N PHE A 54 7.01 -2.50 -7.65
CA PHE A 54 8.19 -2.68 -6.81
C PHE A 54 8.69 -4.13 -6.88
N ASP A 55 9.88 -4.37 -6.40
CA ASP A 55 10.46 -5.69 -6.22
C ASP A 55 10.41 -6.09 -4.73
N TRP A 56 10.01 -7.32 -4.43
CA TRP A 56 9.98 -7.82 -3.05
C TRP A 56 11.35 -7.78 -2.37
N GLN A 57 12.44 -7.76 -3.15
CA GLN A 57 13.80 -7.60 -2.63
C GLN A 57 14.10 -6.18 -2.13
N ASP A 58 13.30 -5.20 -2.53
CA ASP A 58 13.42 -3.82 -2.04
C ASP A 58 12.94 -3.69 -0.56
N LEU A 59 12.27 -4.73 -0.03
CA LEU A 59 11.87 -4.85 1.37
C LEU A 59 12.80 -5.79 2.14
N GLN A 60 13.06 -5.48 3.40
CA GLN A 60 13.88 -6.32 4.30
C GLN A 60 13.11 -7.55 4.80
N ILE A 61 12.53 -8.32 3.88
CA ILE A 61 11.78 -9.53 4.19
C ILE A 61 12.76 -10.68 4.47
N PRO A 62 12.50 -11.52 5.48
CA PRO A 62 13.33 -12.68 5.77
C PRO A 62 13.49 -13.62 4.58
N GLU A 63 14.70 -14.14 4.36
CA GLU A 63 15.02 -15.00 3.22
C GLU A 63 14.16 -16.26 3.12
N ASN A 64 13.78 -16.85 4.25
CA ASN A 64 12.92 -18.03 4.28
C ASN A 64 11.53 -17.72 3.67
N ILE A 65 11.00 -16.51 3.86
CA ILE A 65 9.77 -16.05 3.23
C ILE A 65 10.03 -15.76 1.74
N LEU A 66 11.15 -15.11 1.42
CA LEU A 66 11.52 -14.82 0.04
C LEU A 66 11.78 -16.09 -0.80
N LYS A 67 12.04 -17.25 -0.20
CA LYS A 67 12.15 -18.55 -0.88
C LYS A 67 10.80 -19.15 -1.29
N ILE A 68 9.69 -18.68 -0.73
CA ILE A 68 8.37 -19.11 -1.14
C ILE A 68 8.12 -18.65 -2.59
N ARG A 69 7.66 -19.58 -3.42
CA ARG A 69 7.46 -19.32 -4.86
C ARG A 69 6.43 -18.22 -5.09
N ARG A 70 6.84 -17.11 -5.68
CA ARG A 70 6.06 -15.90 -5.91
C ARG A 70 6.43 -15.22 -7.23
N GLN A 71 5.68 -14.19 -7.60
CA GLN A 71 6.12 -13.24 -8.62
C GLN A 71 7.21 -12.34 -8.01
N GLN A 72 8.22 -11.99 -8.79
CA GLN A 72 9.31 -11.11 -8.36
C GLN A 72 8.81 -9.69 -8.10
N HIS A 73 7.96 -9.19 -8.98
CA HIS A 73 7.44 -7.83 -8.91
C HIS A 73 6.00 -7.84 -8.42
N GLU A 74 5.66 -6.84 -7.63
CA GLU A 74 4.30 -6.61 -7.15
C GLU A 74 3.91 -5.14 -7.36
N ARG A 75 2.65 -4.85 -7.13
CA ARG A 75 2.07 -3.52 -7.29
C ARG A 75 1.77 -2.92 -5.94
N HIS A 76 2.07 -1.64 -5.83
CA HIS A 76 1.75 -0.86 -4.64
C HIS A 76 0.92 0.35 -5.03
N VAL A 77 -0.11 0.64 -4.23
CA VAL A 77 -1.03 1.76 -4.44
C VAL A 77 -0.72 2.85 -3.42
N ILE A 78 -0.60 4.07 -3.91
CA ILE A 78 -0.46 5.29 -3.13
C ILE A 78 -1.53 6.31 -3.54
N LEU A 79 -1.65 7.40 -2.81
CA LEU A 79 -2.61 8.44 -3.08
C LEU A 79 -1.91 9.74 -3.48
N ARG A 80 -2.29 10.33 -4.61
CA ARG A 80 -1.94 11.70 -5.00
C ARG A 80 -3.04 12.64 -4.51
N VAL A 81 -2.67 13.61 -3.70
CA VAL A 81 -3.57 14.61 -3.13
C VAL A 81 -3.30 15.95 -3.79
N PHE A 82 -4.37 16.66 -4.15
CA PHE A 82 -4.29 17.98 -4.78
C PHE A 82 -4.72 19.04 -3.75
N ILE A 83 -3.80 19.95 -3.45
CA ILE A 83 -3.98 21.03 -2.48
C ILE A 83 -3.54 22.33 -3.16
N ASP A 84 -4.47 23.23 -3.35
CA ASP A 84 -4.28 24.45 -4.15
C ASP A 84 -3.74 24.08 -5.56
N GLU A 85 -2.57 24.56 -5.95
CA GLU A 85 -1.94 24.27 -7.25
C GLU A 85 -0.91 23.12 -7.18
N PHE A 86 -0.76 22.48 -6.00
CA PHE A 86 0.26 21.45 -5.77
C PHE A 86 -0.33 20.05 -5.72
N ALA A 87 0.49 19.07 -6.10
CA ALA A 87 0.16 17.66 -6.00
C ALA A 87 1.19 16.95 -5.10
N TYR A 88 0.69 16.20 -4.11
CA TYR A 88 1.52 15.46 -3.14
C TYR A 88 1.22 13.98 -3.21
N ASP A 89 2.26 13.16 -3.33
CA ASP A 89 2.13 11.71 -3.30
C ASP A 89 2.30 11.23 -1.85
N ILE A 90 1.28 10.58 -1.30
CA ILE A 90 1.25 10.12 0.09
C ILE A 90 0.94 8.63 0.18
N ASP A 91 1.61 7.94 1.09
CA ASP A 91 1.51 6.49 1.29
C ASP A 91 1.07 6.15 2.72
N PRO A 92 -0.23 5.85 2.96
CA PRO A 92 -0.73 5.51 4.28
C PRO A 92 -0.55 4.01 4.63
N SER A 93 0.35 3.29 3.98
CA SER A 93 0.33 1.82 4.05
C SER A 93 0.85 1.27 5.37
N ILE A 94 2.02 1.69 5.82
CA ILE A 94 2.68 1.10 6.98
C ILE A 94 2.17 1.74 8.28
N ASP A 95 1.64 0.92 9.17
CA ASP A 95 1.13 1.35 10.48
C ASP A 95 2.25 1.54 11.52
N ILE A 96 1.97 2.37 12.52
CA ILE A 96 2.94 2.73 13.56
C ILE A 96 3.47 1.52 14.35
N GLY A 97 2.70 0.43 14.43
CA GLY A 97 3.14 -0.80 15.08
C GLY A 97 4.33 -1.49 14.40
N LEU A 98 4.66 -1.08 13.17
CA LEU A 98 5.80 -1.58 12.40
C LEU A 98 7.01 -0.63 12.41
N ALA A 99 6.93 0.49 13.16
CA ALA A 99 7.93 1.56 13.18
C ALA A 99 9.39 1.10 13.42
N PRO A 100 9.68 0.14 14.29
CA PRO A 100 11.07 -0.27 14.53
C PRO A 100 11.73 -0.89 13.31
N MET A 101 10.96 -1.45 12.38
CA MET A 101 11.47 -2.28 11.29
C MET A 101 11.21 -1.69 9.90
N LEU A 102 10.17 -0.89 9.74
CA LEU A 102 9.77 -0.32 8.46
C LEU A 102 9.61 1.20 8.55
N PRO A 103 9.90 1.93 7.46
CA PRO A 103 9.75 3.39 7.45
C PRO A 103 8.28 3.78 7.54
N ILE A 104 7.94 4.58 8.54
CA ILE A 104 6.60 5.11 8.74
C ILE A 104 6.46 6.43 7.99
N ALA A 105 5.45 6.51 7.13
CA ALA A 105 5.13 7.74 6.45
C ALA A 105 4.52 8.76 7.42
N CYS A 106 5.08 9.97 7.46
CA CYS A 106 4.54 11.12 8.17
C CYS A 106 4.14 12.18 7.15
N TRP A 107 2.90 12.64 7.22
CA TRP A 107 2.41 13.68 6.33
C TRP A 107 2.17 14.99 7.09
N ASP A 108 2.77 16.06 6.59
CA ASP A 108 2.64 17.41 7.16
C ASP A 108 1.55 18.26 6.46
N GLY A 109 0.90 17.69 5.44
CA GLY A 109 -0.08 18.40 4.61
C GLY A 109 0.52 19.32 3.54
N LYS A 110 1.86 19.37 3.41
CA LYS A 110 2.57 20.31 2.53
C LYS A 110 3.67 19.68 1.70
N SER A 111 3.98 18.40 1.94
CA SER A 111 5.01 17.65 1.21
C SER A 111 4.53 16.24 0.89
N SER A 112 5.17 15.58 -0.08
CA SER A 112 4.97 14.15 -0.31
C SER A 112 5.59 13.34 0.82
N THR A 113 4.99 12.17 1.14
CA THR A 113 5.58 11.27 2.13
C THR A 113 6.62 10.35 1.49
N THR A 114 7.42 9.70 2.34
CA THR A 114 8.14 8.50 1.93
C THR A 114 7.15 7.40 1.55
N THR A 115 7.51 6.56 0.58
CA THR A 115 6.75 5.37 0.23
C THR A 115 7.31 4.14 0.92
N MET A 116 6.46 3.15 1.18
CA MET A 116 6.87 1.86 1.78
C MET A 116 8.04 1.21 1.02
N VAL A 117 8.05 1.36 -0.29
CA VAL A 117 9.03 0.79 -1.22
C VAL A 117 9.35 1.79 -2.33
N PRO A 118 10.54 1.69 -2.97
CA PRO A 118 10.83 2.44 -4.18
C PRO A 118 9.87 2.05 -5.31
N LEU A 119 9.04 2.99 -5.77
CA LEU A 119 8.06 2.73 -6.83
C LEU A 119 8.61 3.06 -8.21
N ARG A 120 8.48 2.11 -9.12
CA ARG A 120 8.80 2.24 -10.55
C ARG A 120 7.52 2.32 -11.36
N ARG A 121 7.54 3.01 -12.51
CA ARG A 121 6.44 3.10 -13.48
C ARG A 121 5.12 3.56 -12.85
N LEU A 122 5.18 4.60 -12.03
CA LEU A 122 4.01 5.20 -11.39
C LEU A 122 3.00 5.69 -12.44
N ARG A 123 1.74 5.29 -12.29
CA ARG A 123 0.65 5.65 -13.20
C ARG A 123 -0.69 5.77 -12.45
N ILE A 124 -1.66 6.41 -13.07
CA ILE A 124 -3.02 6.46 -12.54
C ILE A 124 -3.57 5.03 -12.41
N TYR A 125 -4.08 4.70 -11.22
CA TYR A 125 -4.75 3.44 -10.99
C TYR A 125 -6.03 3.35 -11.84
N ARG A 126 -6.13 2.27 -12.60
CA ARG A 126 -7.35 1.88 -13.31
C ARG A 126 -7.73 0.47 -12.91
N PRO A 127 -8.99 0.21 -12.54
CA PRO A 127 -9.45 -1.15 -12.29
C PRO A 127 -9.17 -2.04 -13.50
N TYR A 128 -8.79 -3.28 -13.25
CA TYR A 128 -8.58 -4.24 -14.34
C TYR A 128 -9.86 -4.41 -15.16
N SER A 129 -9.72 -4.37 -16.48
CA SER A 129 -10.73 -4.83 -17.38
C SER A 129 -10.97 -6.35 -17.20
N LEU A 130 -12.13 -6.85 -17.61
CA LEU A 130 -12.44 -8.28 -17.53
C LEU A 130 -11.38 -9.13 -18.24
N HIS A 131 -10.90 -8.70 -19.39
CA HIS A 131 -9.84 -9.36 -20.16
C HIS A 131 -8.51 -9.44 -19.38
N GLU A 132 -8.10 -8.35 -18.74
CA GLU A 132 -6.86 -8.33 -17.92
C GLU A 132 -6.99 -9.24 -16.69
N ARG A 133 -8.18 -9.35 -16.08
CA ARG A 133 -8.45 -10.28 -14.98
C ARG A 133 -8.26 -11.72 -15.42
N ILE A 134 -8.84 -12.12 -16.56
CA ILE A 134 -8.72 -13.47 -17.14
C ILE A 134 -7.25 -13.79 -17.44
N LEU A 135 -6.52 -12.87 -18.11
CA LEU A 135 -5.10 -13.04 -18.41
C LEU A 135 -4.24 -13.18 -17.15
N SER A 136 -4.55 -12.42 -16.10
CA SER A 136 -3.81 -12.51 -14.84
C SER A 136 -4.03 -13.87 -14.16
N GLN A 137 -5.25 -14.40 -14.18
CA GLN A 137 -5.56 -15.73 -13.63
C GLN A 137 -4.85 -16.86 -14.41
N LEU A 138 -4.84 -16.77 -15.74
CA LEU A 138 -4.12 -17.74 -16.59
C LEU A 138 -2.61 -17.71 -16.30
N ARG A 139 -2.01 -16.53 -16.20
CA ARG A 139 -0.60 -16.40 -15.84
C ARG A 139 -0.30 -17.04 -14.49
N ARG A 140 -1.11 -16.80 -13.45
CA ARG A 140 -0.94 -17.44 -12.14
C ARG A 140 -0.94 -18.97 -12.23
N LYS A 141 -1.85 -19.55 -12.99
CA LYS A 141 -1.91 -21.02 -13.22
C LYS A 141 -0.67 -21.54 -13.95
N VAL A 142 -0.23 -20.88 -15.02
CA VAL A 142 0.94 -21.29 -15.82
C VAL A 142 2.23 -21.24 -15.00
N PHE A 143 2.44 -20.18 -14.23
CA PHE A 143 3.66 -20.01 -13.44
C PHE A 143 3.67 -20.74 -12.11
N ARG A 144 2.58 -21.50 -11.79
CA ARG A 144 2.44 -22.23 -10.50
C ARG A 144 2.90 -21.40 -9.29
N SER A 145 2.67 -20.08 -9.29
CA SER A 145 2.96 -19.24 -8.13
C SER A 145 2.02 -19.63 -6.98
N ASN A 146 2.53 -19.63 -5.76
CA ASN A 146 1.71 -19.78 -4.55
C ASN A 146 1.61 -18.39 -3.86
N PRO A 147 0.87 -17.43 -4.43
CA PRO A 147 0.78 -16.09 -3.88
C PRO A 147 0.12 -16.10 -2.50
N GLU A 148 -0.88 -16.95 -2.27
CA GLU A 148 -1.60 -17.04 -1.00
C GLU A 148 -0.67 -17.47 0.15
N GLY A 149 0.14 -18.51 -0.06
CA GLY A 149 1.13 -18.94 0.93
C GLY A 149 2.20 -17.89 1.20
N PHE A 150 2.63 -17.16 0.17
CA PHE A 150 3.59 -16.06 0.34
C PHE A 150 2.97 -14.88 1.12
N TYR A 151 1.77 -14.44 0.78
CA TYR A 151 1.10 -13.36 1.47
C TYR A 151 0.76 -13.72 2.93
N ALA A 152 0.31 -14.94 3.18
CA ALA A 152 0.10 -15.42 4.55
C ALA A 152 1.39 -15.42 5.39
N ALA A 153 2.53 -15.79 4.80
CA ALA A 153 3.82 -15.74 5.47
C ALA A 153 4.28 -14.29 5.75
N ILE A 154 4.02 -13.36 4.83
CA ILE A 154 4.27 -11.93 5.06
C ILE A 154 3.40 -11.43 6.21
N ASP A 155 2.11 -11.70 6.22
CA ASP A 155 1.20 -11.21 7.24
C ASP A 155 1.53 -11.79 8.63
N ALA A 156 1.91 -13.06 8.69
CA ALA A 156 2.41 -13.68 9.94
C ALA A 156 3.70 -13.00 10.43
N TRP A 157 4.63 -12.70 9.52
CA TRP A 157 5.84 -11.96 9.87
C TRP A 157 5.54 -10.55 10.37
N LEU A 158 4.66 -9.79 9.70
CA LEU A 158 4.23 -8.47 10.15
C LEU A 158 3.55 -8.52 11.52
N ALA A 159 2.77 -9.57 11.80
CA ALA A 159 2.15 -9.77 13.11
C ALA A 159 3.19 -9.99 14.22
N THR A 160 4.25 -10.76 13.95
CA THR A 160 5.35 -10.94 14.94
C THR A 160 6.10 -9.64 15.23
N MET A 161 6.25 -8.78 14.23
CA MET A 161 6.91 -7.47 14.39
C MET A 161 6.10 -6.50 15.26
N ARG A 162 4.75 -6.55 15.17
CA ARG A 162 3.88 -5.72 16.04
C ARG A 162 3.88 -6.18 17.49
N ALA A 163 4.20 -7.43 17.74
CA ALA A 163 4.21 -8.03 19.08
C ALA A 163 5.56 -7.88 19.81
N SER A 164 6.60 -7.42 19.10
CA SER A 164 7.94 -7.22 19.67
C SER A 164 8.14 -5.79 20.18
#